data_6fd073dcb2bd896f78fe586f16de0d7d
#
_entry.id   6fd073dcb2bd896f78fe586f16de0d7d
#
_cell.length_a   1.000
_cell.length_b   1.000
_cell.length_c   1.000
_cell.angle_alpha   90.00
_cell.angle_beta   90.00
_cell.angle_gamma   90.00
#
_symmetry.space_group_name_H-M   'P 1'
#
loop_
_entity.id
_entity.type
_entity.pdbx_description
1 polymer ?
#
loop_
_entity_poly.entity_id
_entity_poly.type
_entity_poly.pdbx_seq_one_letter_code
_entity_poly.pdbx_strand_id
1 'polypeptide(L)'
;MAKPMLRLTRLLILLTAIGLAGPAMANDDKTHQLVIHVNENDPRLFNEILTNINNLETHYQSLDEDIVFEVVAYGQGLHMLIKDKSPVEDRIEYMSFAIENITFTACGNTLDAMQKSTGAKPELIDEVTIAQTGIARIINLQEMGYSYLKP
;
A
#
# COMPACT_ATOMS: atom_id res chain seq x y z
N MET A 1 -40.16 -84.00 8.17
CA MET A 1 -40.95 -82.80 8.46
C MET A 1 -39.92 -81.67 8.81
N ALA A 2 -39.49 -80.88 7.82
CA ALA A 2 -38.52 -79.83 7.99
C ALA A 2 -39.21 -78.47 7.82
N LYS A 3 -39.10 -77.56 8.81
CA LYS A 3 -39.65 -76.25 8.73
C LYS A 3 -38.56 -75.32 8.03
N PRO A 4 -38.97 -74.48 7.10
CA PRO A 4 -38.02 -73.52 6.55
C PRO A 4 -37.82 -72.29 7.48
N MET A 5 -36.56 -71.97 7.79
CA MET A 5 -36.16 -70.78 8.47
C MET A 5 -36.23 -69.59 7.53
N LEU A 6 -37.07 -68.61 7.84
CA LEU A 6 -37.21 -67.36 7.16
C LEU A 6 -36.03 -66.40 7.55
N ARG A 7 -35.06 -66.20 6.66
CA ARG A 7 -33.96 -65.22 6.88
C ARG A 7 -34.46 -63.83 6.57
N LEU A 8 -34.62 -63.04 7.61
CA LEU A 8 -34.96 -61.62 7.53
C LEU A 8 -33.70 -60.80 7.13
N THR A 9 -33.60 -60.46 5.87
CA THR A 9 -32.52 -59.61 5.38
C THR A 9 -32.80 -58.16 5.76
N ARG A 10 -32.05 -57.64 6.75
CA ARG A 10 -32.08 -56.20 7.11
C ARG A 10 -31.37 -55.39 6.05
N LEU A 11 -32.14 -54.64 5.25
CA LEU A 11 -31.64 -53.66 4.30
C LEU A 11 -31.19 -52.40 5.08
N LEU A 12 -29.88 -52.23 5.21
CA LEU A 12 -29.27 -51.05 5.84
C LEU A 12 -29.25 -49.91 4.80
N ILE A 13 -30.18 -48.95 4.93
CA ILE A 13 -30.21 -47.74 4.08
C ILE A 13 -29.15 -46.76 4.63
N LEU A 14 -28.04 -46.67 3.93
CA LEU A 14 -26.99 -45.67 4.20
C LEU A 14 -27.46 -44.33 3.64
N LEU A 15 -27.96 -43.42 4.49
CA LEU A 15 -28.28 -42.05 4.13
C LEU A 15 -26.95 -41.28 4.02
N THR A 16 -26.43 -41.11 2.82
CA THR A 16 -25.32 -40.19 2.55
C THR A 16 -25.87 -38.76 2.58
N ALA A 17 -25.62 -38.03 3.67
CA ALA A 17 -25.84 -36.59 3.75
C ALA A 17 -24.80 -35.89 2.85
N ILE A 18 -25.20 -35.53 1.64
CA ILE A 18 -24.42 -34.61 0.77
C ILE A 18 -24.58 -33.23 1.39
N GLY A 19 -23.57 -32.81 2.17
CA GLY A 19 -23.47 -31.45 2.65
C GLY A 19 -23.29 -30.53 1.43
N LEU A 20 -24.28 -29.68 1.15
CA LEU A 20 -24.12 -28.53 0.27
C LEU A 20 -23.15 -27.56 0.98
N ALA A 21 -21.84 -27.69 0.71
CA ALA A 21 -20.90 -26.61 0.92
C ALA A 21 -21.25 -25.55 -0.13
N GLY A 22 -21.97 -24.51 0.29
CA GLY A 22 -22.15 -23.30 -0.52
C GLY A 22 -20.78 -22.73 -0.88
N PRO A 23 -20.63 -22.06 -2.05
CA PRO A 23 -19.38 -21.38 -2.36
C PRO A 23 -19.10 -20.39 -1.21
N ALA A 24 -17.98 -20.58 -0.49
CA ALA A 24 -17.44 -19.54 0.34
C ALA A 24 -17.23 -18.35 -0.59
N MET A 25 -17.99 -17.27 -0.41
CA MET A 25 -17.69 -15.98 -1.01
C MET A 25 -16.31 -15.63 -0.46
N ALA A 26 -15.26 -15.87 -1.26
CA ALA A 26 -13.99 -15.21 -1.03
C ALA A 26 -14.32 -13.72 -1.13
N ASN A 27 -14.26 -12.99 -0.02
CA ASN A 27 -14.11 -11.56 -0.07
C ASN A 27 -12.80 -11.37 -0.84
N ASP A 28 -12.89 -10.90 -2.06
CA ASP A 28 -11.74 -10.48 -2.84
C ASP A 28 -11.32 -9.17 -2.16
N ASP A 29 -10.43 -9.26 -1.17
CA ASP A 29 -9.89 -8.11 -0.44
C ASP A 29 -9.16 -7.26 -1.47
N LYS A 30 -9.90 -6.31 -2.04
CA LYS A 30 -9.41 -5.48 -3.11
C LYS A 30 -8.43 -4.47 -2.55
N THR A 31 -7.16 -4.62 -2.89
CA THR A 31 -6.09 -3.70 -2.53
C THR A 31 -5.83 -2.74 -3.67
N HIS A 32 -6.02 -1.44 -3.42
CA HIS A 32 -5.64 -0.38 -4.33
C HIS A 32 -4.18 0.01 -4.14
N GLN A 33 -3.54 0.52 -5.20
CA GLN A 33 -2.13 0.90 -5.15
C GLN A 33 -1.94 2.23 -5.86
N LEU A 34 -1.31 3.20 -5.19
CA LEU A 34 -1.10 4.54 -5.71
C LEU A 34 0.35 5.01 -5.49
N VAL A 35 1.03 5.36 -6.59
CA VAL A 35 2.29 6.11 -6.52
C VAL A 35 2.04 7.58 -6.78
N ILE A 36 2.53 8.44 -5.88
CA ILE A 36 2.43 9.90 -5.97
C ILE A 36 3.81 10.47 -6.26
N HIS A 37 3.91 11.20 -7.35
CA HIS A 37 5.14 11.79 -7.84
C HIS A 37 5.30 13.24 -7.36
N VAL A 38 6.40 13.52 -6.65
CA VAL A 38 6.70 14.85 -6.11
C VAL A 38 8.03 15.35 -6.63
N ASN A 39 8.03 16.41 -7.48
CA ASN A 39 9.25 16.98 -8.03
C ASN A 39 9.32 18.53 -7.92
N GLU A 40 8.35 19.14 -7.27
CA GLU A 40 8.27 20.58 -7.04
C GLU A 40 8.42 20.89 -5.54
N ASN A 41 9.07 22.01 -5.21
CA ASN A 41 9.19 22.49 -3.84
C ASN A 41 8.07 23.51 -3.55
N ASP A 42 6.86 23.01 -3.32
CA ASP A 42 5.72 23.85 -2.92
C ASP A 42 5.08 23.31 -1.64
N PRO A 43 5.17 24.03 -0.50
CA PRO A 43 4.54 23.64 0.75
C PRO A 43 3.03 23.43 0.67
N ARG A 44 2.33 24.13 -0.23
CA ARG A 44 0.87 23.93 -0.41
C ARG A 44 0.61 22.60 -1.07
N LEU A 45 1.39 22.26 -2.11
CA LEU A 45 1.32 20.98 -2.79
C LEU A 45 1.61 19.82 -1.83
N PHE A 46 2.62 19.94 -0.97
CA PHE A 46 2.95 18.92 0.03
C PHE A 46 1.77 18.68 1.00
N ASN A 47 1.15 19.76 1.48
CA ASN A 47 -0.02 19.66 2.34
C ASN A 47 -1.23 19.05 1.63
N GLU A 48 -1.45 19.39 0.36
CA GLU A 48 -2.53 18.85 -0.47
C GLU A 48 -2.34 17.34 -0.67
N ILE A 49 -1.14 16.90 -1.01
CA ILE A 49 -0.79 15.48 -1.16
C ILE A 49 -1.14 14.70 0.10
N LEU A 50 -0.66 15.14 1.27
CA LEU A 50 -0.91 14.45 2.54
C LEU A 50 -2.39 14.46 2.93
N THR A 51 -3.13 15.52 2.56
CA THR A 51 -4.57 15.59 2.78
C THR A 51 -5.32 14.61 1.87
N ASN A 52 -4.92 14.50 0.60
CA ASN A 52 -5.52 13.56 -0.35
C ASN A 52 -5.25 12.10 0.04
N ILE A 53 -4.06 11.77 0.52
CA ILE A 53 -3.74 10.44 1.05
C ILE A 53 -4.70 10.08 2.20
N ASN A 54 -4.86 10.97 3.18
CA ASN A 54 -5.75 10.74 4.32
C ASN A 54 -7.22 10.58 3.89
N ASN A 55 -7.66 11.36 2.90
CA ASN A 55 -9.01 11.25 2.35
C ASN A 55 -9.23 9.92 1.61
N LEU A 56 -8.25 9.46 0.83
CA LEU A 56 -8.31 8.18 0.12
C LEU A 56 -8.29 7.01 1.10
N GLU A 57 -7.42 7.05 2.12
CA GLU A 57 -7.39 6.06 3.18
C GLU A 57 -8.77 5.92 3.85
N THR A 58 -9.34 7.05 4.29
CA THR A 58 -10.69 7.08 4.89
C THR A 58 -11.76 6.54 3.93
N HIS A 59 -11.67 6.88 2.64
CA HIS A 59 -12.63 6.44 1.63
C HIS A 59 -12.61 4.91 1.47
N TYR A 60 -11.43 4.32 1.27
CA TYR A 60 -11.33 2.88 1.04
C TYR A 60 -11.62 2.07 2.32
N GLN A 61 -11.20 2.54 3.49
CA GLN A 61 -11.61 1.96 4.77
C GLN A 61 -13.13 1.93 4.94
N SER A 62 -13.85 2.96 4.45
CA SER A 62 -15.33 2.97 4.50
C SER A 62 -15.99 1.93 3.60
N LEU A 63 -15.25 1.39 2.63
CA LEU A 63 -15.68 0.33 1.70
C LEU A 63 -15.19 -1.06 2.11
N ASP A 64 -14.45 -1.16 3.22
CA ASP A 64 -13.77 -2.39 3.66
C ASP A 64 -12.74 -2.86 2.61
N GLU A 65 -12.07 -1.90 1.95
CA GLU A 65 -11.04 -2.09 0.94
C GLU A 65 -9.72 -1.45 1.41
N ASP A 66 -8.58 -2.04 1.03
CA ASP A 66 -7.25 -1.53 1.37
C ASP A 66 -6.67 -0.63 0.27
N ILE A 67 -5.80 0.31 0.66
CA ILE A 67 -4.99 1.08 -0.26
C ILE A 67 -3.54 1.19 0.21
N VAL A 68 -2.60 1.04 -0.72
CA VAL A 68 -1.15 1.17 -0.50
C VAL A 68 -0.66 2.43 -1.20
N PHE A 69 0.11 3.24 -0.48
CA PHE A 69 0.68 4.48 -1.00
C PHE A 69 2.20 4.43 -1.08
N GLU A 70 2.77 4.94 -2.15
CA GLU A 70 4.17 5.33 -2.18
C GLU A 70 4.32 6.75 -2.72
N VAL A 71 4.89 7.65 -1.91
CA VAL A 71 5.21 9.02 -2.27
C VAL A 71 6.67 9.07 -2.69
N VAL A 72 6.95 9.28 -3.98
CA VAL A 72 8.31 9.32 -4.52
C VAL A 72 8.72 10.76 -4.81
N ALA A 73 9.70 11.26 -4.06
CA ALA A 73 10.21 12.63 -4.20
C ALA A 73 11.61 12.68 -4.81
N TYR A 74 11.79 13.54 -5.81
CA TYR A 74 13.09 13.83 -6.42
C TYR A 74 13.20 15.29 -6.86
N GLY A 75 14.40 15.73 -7.29
CA GLY A 75 14.62 17.10 -7.68
C GLY A 75 14.26 18.07 -6.55
N GLN A 76 13.52 19.12 -6.87
CA GLN A 76 13.09 20.10 -5.88
C GLN A 76 12.04 19.53 -4.89
N GLY A 77 11.28 18.51 -5.29
CA GLY A 77 10.30 17.85 -4.42
C GLY A 77 10.94 17.13 -3.24
N LEU A 78 12.25 16.83 -3.29
CA LEU A 78 12.97 16.20 -2.17
C LEU A 78 12.92 17.03 -0.88
N HIS A 79 12.71 18.36 -0.97
CA HIS A 79 12.55 19.22 0.20
C HIS A 79 11.37 18.81 1.10
N MET A 80 10.39 18.10 0.56
CA MET A 80 9.31 17.49 1.35
C MET A 80 9.83 16.52 2.43
N LEU A 81 10.98 15.87 2.17
CA LEU A 81 11.48 14.74 2.96
C LEU A 81 12.77 15.04 3.74
N ILE A 82 13.26 16.30 3.71
CA ILE A 82 14.49 16.70 4.42
C ILE A 82 14.15 17.06 5.86
N LYS A 83 14.81 16.38 6.82
CA LYS A 83 14.67 16.59 8.26
C LYS A 83 14.99 18.04 8.63
N ASP A 84 14.28 18.59 9.60
CA ASP A 84 14.39 19.96 10.10
C ASP A 84 14.17 21.09 9.03
N LYS A 85 13.78 20.71 7.81
CA LYS A 85 13.53 21.65 6.69
C LYS A 85 12.21 21.43 5.99
N SER A 86 11.63 20.24 6.14
CA SER A 86 10.34 19.94 5.55
C SER A 86 9.24 20.74 6.26
N PRO A 87 8.40 21.48 5.52
CA PRO A 87 7.26 22.18 6.12
C PRO A 87 6.12 21.23 6.57
N VAL A 88 6.28 19.93 6.33
CA VAL A 88 5.27 18.89 6.61
C VAL A 88 5.85 17.70 7.37
N GLU A 89 7.01 17.86 8.00
CA GLU A 89 7.73 16.81 8.73
C GLU A 89 6.84 16.11 9.75
N ASP A 90 6.26 16.85 10.70
CA ASP A 90 5.36 16.28 11.73
C ASP A 90 4.20 15.48 11.14
N ARG A 91 3.69 15.89 9.96
CA ARG A 91 2.62 15.17 9.27
C ARG A 91 3.10 13.87 8.66
N ILE A 92 4.31 13.86 8.08
CA ILE A 92 4.93 12.65 7.52
C ILE A 92 5.17 11.63 8.62
N GLU A 93 5.79 12.04 9.74
CA GLU A 93 6.02 11.19 10.90
C GLU A 93 4.71 10.61 11.43
N TYR A 94 3.71 11.47 11.65
CA TYR A 94 2.40 11.02 12.10
C TYR A 94 1.75 10.01 11.14
N MET A 95 1.77 10.30 9.84
CA MET A 95 1.12 9.44 8.84
C MET A 95 1.86 8.11 8.65
N SER A 96 3.19 8.10 8.74
CA SER A 96 3.99 6.88 8.70
C SER A 96 3.70 5.95 9.87
N PHE A 97 3.28 6.50 11.01
CA PHE A 97 2.84 5.73 12.17
C PHE A 97 1.36 5.31 12.07
N ALA A 98 0.49 6.20 11.57
CA ALA A 98 -0.96 6.03 11.59
C ALA A 98 -1.50 5.22 10.40
N ILE A 99 -0.80 5.21 9.26
CA ILE A 99 -1.18 4.50 8.03
C ILE A 99 -0.17 3.39 7.78
N GLU A 100 -0.59 2.15 7.96
CA GLU A 100 0.29 0.97 7.87
C GLU A 100 0.91 0.81 6.47
N ASN A 101 0.16 1.14 5.43
CA ASN A 101 0.51 0.90 4.03
C ASN A 101 1.01 2.16 3.31
N ILE A 102 1.76 3.04 3.98
CA ILE A 102 2.37 4.23 3.38
C ILE A 102 3.89 4.14 3.36
N THR A 103 4.51 4.55 2.26
CA THR A 103 5.96 4.66 2.12
C THR A 103 6.32 6.01 1.52
N PHE A 104 7.29 6.71 2.13
CA PHE A 104 7.92 7.89 1.58
C PHE A 104 9.30 7.52 1.05
N THR A 105 9.56 7.83 -0.23
CA THR A 105 10.78 7.43 -0.94
C THR A 105 11.52 8.63 -1.51
N ALA A 106 12.77 8.82 -1.07
CA ALA A 106 13.69 9.84 -1.56
C ALA A 106 14.55 9.29 -2.72
N CYS A 107 14.80 10.13 -3.72
CA CYS A 107 15.73 9.82 -4.82
C CYS A 107 17.19 9.98 -4.39
N GLY A 108 17.96 8.89 -4.40
CA GLY A 108 19.39 8.87 -4.09
C GLY A 108 20.23 9.77 -5.00
N ASN A 109 19.96 9.76 -6.30
CA ASN A 109 20.64 10.64 -7.24
C ASN A 109 20.42 12.13 -6.93
N THR A 110 19.25 12.51 -6.44
CA THR A 110 18.97 13.88 -6.00
C THR A 110 19.75 14.21 -4.72
N LEU A 111 19.80 13.31 -3.75
CA LEU A 111 20.61 13.47 -2.54
C LEU A 111 22.09 13.66 -2.86
N ASP A 112 22.63 12.85 -3.79
CA ASP A 112 24.02 12.96 -4.23
C ASP A 112 24.31 14.28 -4.95
N ALA A 113 23.35 14.77 -5.76
CA ALA A 113 23.46 16.07 -6.41
C ALA A 113 23.43 17.23 -5.40
N MET A 114 22.55 17.15 -4.38
CA MET A 114 22.50 18.12 -3.29
C MET A 114 23.80 18.13 -2.48
N GLN A 115 24.34 16.95 -2.15
CA GLN A 115 25.63 16.82 -1.46
C GLN A 115 26.78 17.47 -2.27
N LYS A 116 26.83 17.24 -3.58
CA LYS A 116 27.85 17.86 -4.45
C LYS A 116 27.74 19.39 -4.48
N SER A 117 26.52 19.92 -4.42
CA SER A 117 26.29 21.37 -4.51
C SER A 117 26.48 22.09 -3.17
N THR A 118 26.19 21.46 -2.05
CA THR A 118 26.22 22.08 -0.71
C THR A 118 27.40 21.64 0.16
N GLY A 119 28.11 20.58 -0.25
CA GLY A 119 29.20 19.96 0.52
C GLY A 119 28.73 18.99 1.60
N ALA A 120 27.43 18.88 1.87
CA ALA A 120 26.87 17.96 2.87
C ALA A 120 25.63 17.24 2.33
N LYS A 121 25.51 15.95 2.62
CA LYS A 121 24.30 15.17 2.29
C LYS A 121 23.18 15.61 3.21
N PRO A 122 22.00 15.97 2.68
CA PRO A 122 20.85 16.27 3.51
C PRO A 122 20.44 15.07 4.38
N GLU A 123 20.10 15.31 5.63
CA GLU A 123 19.47 14.33 6.50
C GLU A 123 18.00 14.21 6.12
N LEU A 124 17.47 13.00 6.10
CA LEU A 124 16.07 12.71 5.79
C LEU A 124 15.29 12.47 7.09
N ILE A 125 13.99 12.69 7.04
CA ILE A 125 13.06 12.25 8.07
C ILE A 125 13.24 10.74 8.28
N ASP A 126 13.19 10.25 9.52
CA ASP A 126 13.62 8.90 9.89
C ASP A 126 12.83 7.78 9.18
N GLU A 127 11.56 8.02 8.84
CA GLU A 127 10.66 7.08 8.18
C GLU A 127 10.85 7.00 6.64
N VAL A 128 11.75 7.83 6.08
CA VAL A 128 11.95 7.93 4.63
C VAL A 128 12.90 6.85 4.14
N THR A 129 12.48 6.11 3.12
CA THR A 129 13.32 5.16 2.39
C THR A 129 14.06 5.82 1.23
N ILE A 130 15.10 5.18 0.70
CA ILE A 130 15.88 5.71 -0.44
C ILE A 130 15.81 4.72 -1.60
N ALA A 131 15.34 5.21 -2.77
CA ALA A 131 15.55 4.54 -4.05
C ALA A 131 16.66 5.25 -4.82
N GLN A 132 17.63 4.50 -5.38
CA GLN A 132 18.76 5.10 -6.11
C GLN A 132 18.32 6.07 -7.20
N THR A 133 17.25 5.75 -7.92
CA THR A 133 16.67 6.60 -8.97
C THR A 133 15.15 6.70 -8.77
N GLY A 134 14.63 7.87 -8.38
CA GLY A 134 13.20 8.06 -8.11
C GLY A 134 12.32 7.76 -9.33
N ILE A 135 12.74 8.19 -10.53
CA ILE A 135 11.96 7.91 -11.77
C ILE A 135 11.90 6.41 -12.06
N ALA A 136 13.01 5.67 -11.90
CA ALA A 136 12.99 4.22 -12.09
C ALA A 136 12.08 3.53 -11.04
N ARG A 137 12.06 4.03 -9.81
CA ARG A 137 11.13 3.53 -8.78
C ARG A 137 9.67 3.71 -9.22
N ILE A 138 9.31 4.88 -9.74
CA ILE A 138 7.96 5.16 -10.25
C ILE A 138 7.59 4.19 -11.40
N ILE A 139 8.50 3.96 -12.34
CA ILE A 139 8.27 3.03 -13.45
C ILE A 139 8.02 1.62 -12.91
N ASN A 140 8.88 1.13 -12.02
CA ASN A 140 8.74 -0.21 -11.43
C ASN A 140 7.42 -0.36 -10.68
N LEU A 141 6.99 0.67 -9.93
CA LEU A 141 5.69 0.65 -9.24
C LEU A 141 4.53 0.56 -10.22
N GLN A 142 4.57 1.31 -11.34
CA GLN A 142 3.54 1.21 -12.37
C GLN A 142 3.52 -0.17 -13.04
N GLU A 143 4.69 -0.78 -13.27
CA GLU A 143 4.80 -2.16 -13.77
C GLU A 143 4.23 -3.19 -12.78
N MET A 144 4.27 -2.89 -11.47
CA MET A 144 3.65 -3.67 -10.40
C MET A 144 2.14 -3.42 -10.26
N GLY A 145 1.55 -2.51 -11.04
CA GLY A 145 0.12 -2.23 -11.05
C GLY A 145 -0.31 -0.97 -10.28
N TYR A 146 0.63 -0.17 -9.77
CA TYR A 146 0.30 1.08 -9.11
C TYR A 146 -0.32 2.09 -10.09
N SER A 147 -1.42 2.69 -9.70
CA SER A 147 -1.93 3.90 -10.34
C SER A 147 -0.95 5.04 -10.10
N TYR A 148 -0.78 5.92 -11.10
CA TYR A 148 0.16 7.03 -11.03
C TYR A 148 -0.58 8.37 -10.89
N LEU A 149 -0.14 9.18 -9.94
CA LEU A 149 -0.61 10.54 -9.74
C LEU A 149 0.57 11.51 -9.65
N LYS A 150 0.54 12.55 -10.47
CA LYS A 150 1.34 13.76 -10.28
C LYS A 150 0.37 14.91 -10.03
N PRO A 151 0.29 15.44 -8.80
CA PRO A 151 -0.55 16.59 -8.44
C PRO A 151 -0.08 17.88 -9.09
#